data_72c6f5fe09886bee3384abd6caa23001
#
_entry.id   72c6f5fe09886bee3384abd6caa23001
#
_cell.length_a   1.000
_cell.length_b   1.000
_cell.length_c   1.000
_cell.angle_alpha   90.00
_cell.angle_beta   90.00
_cell.angle_gamma   90.00
#
_symmetry.space_group_name_H-M   'P 1'
#
loop_
_entity.id
_entity.type
_entity.pdbx_description
1 polymer ?
#
loop_
_entity_poly.entity_id
_entity_poly.type
_entity_poly.pdbx_seq_one_letter_code
_entity_poly.pdbx_strand_id
1 'polypeptide(L)'
;MIAVFDTNIIIDALNGLPEADDEYARYERVQISRITWMEVLVGAQDDDVQLRDFLETHFEIIPLDLAVAETAVRLWRAHHMRLPDAIIWATAQTNNAVLVSRNDKDFNPDWDGIRVPFKI
;
A
#
# COMPACT_ATOMS: atom_id res chain seq x y z
N MET A 1 -7.60 -13.98 -2.64
CA MET A 1 -7.21 -13.06 -1.55
C MET A 1 -6.82 -11.72 -2.14
N ILE A 2 -7.21 -10.64 -1.49
CA ILE A 2 -6.94 -9.27 -1.92
C ILE A 2 -5.83 -8.70 -1.05
N ALA A 3 -4.89 -7.99 -1.67
CA ALA A 3 -3.82 -7.30 -0.96
C ALA A 3 -3.84 -5.81 -1.24
N VAL A 4 -3.45 -5.01 -0.26
CA VAL A 4 -3.09 -3.60 -0.44
C VAL A 4 -1.57 -3.53 -0.28
N PHE A 5 -0.89 -3.00 -1.27
CA PHE A 5 0.57 -2.83 -1.23
C PHE A 5 0.92 -1.45 -0.67
N ASP A 6 1.79 -1.44 0.32
CA ASP A 6 2.42 -0.21 0.80
C ASP A 6 3.36 0.35 -0.28
N THR A 7 3.61 1.63 -0.20
CA THR A 7 4.44 2.37 -1.16
C THR A 7 5.82 1.72 -1.36
N ASN A 8 6.45 1.22 -0.30
CA ASN A 8 7.77 0.59 -0.41
C ASN A 8 7.78 -0.64 -1.34
N ILE A 9 6.71 -1.43 -1.35
CA ILE A 9 6.62 -2.60 -2.24
C ILE A 9 6.53 -2.15 -3.71
N ILE A 10 5.78 -1.07 -3.98
CA ILE A 10 5.68 -0.51 -5.33
C ILE A 10 7.04 0.00 -5.81
N ILE A 11 7.76 0.72 -4.95
CA ILE A 11 9.10 1.23 -5.27
C ILE A 11 10.06 0.07 -5.55
N ASP A 12 10.00 -1.00 -4.75
CA ASP A 12 10.82 -2.20 -4.97
C ASP A 12 10.53 -2.82 -6.34
N ALA A 13 9.26 -2.91 -6.73
CA ALA A 13 8.87 -3.42 -8.04
C ALA A 13 9.42 -2.55 -9.17
N LEU A 14 9.33 -1.23 -9.03
CA LEU A 14 9.86 -0.28 -10.02
C LEU A 14 11.38 -0.36 -10.12
N ASN A 15 12.06 -0.72 -9.04
CA ASN A 15 13.50 -0.92 -9.02
C ASN A 15 13.92 -2.33 -9.51
N GLY A 16 12.97 -3.13 -9.97
CA GLY A 16 13.25 -4.44 -10.54
C GLY A 16 13.50 -5.54 -9.53
N LEU A 17 13.08 -5.38 -8.28
CA LEU A 17 13.26 -6.38 -7.23
C LEU A 17 12.32 -7.57 -7.49
N PRO A 18 12.86 -8.78 -7.78
CA PRO A 18 12.01 -9.91 -8.15
C PRO A 18 11.07 -10.37 -7.04
N GLU A 19 11.42 -10.19 -5.77
CA GLU A 19 10.57 -10.53 -4.63
C GLU A 19 9.26 -9.72 -4.64
N ALA A 20 9.28 -8.49 -5.16
CA ALA A 20 8.07 -7.67 -5.30
C ALA A 20 7.14 -8.23 -6.37
N ASP A 21 7.71 -8.71 -7.49
CA ASP A 21 6.92 -9.35 -8.55
C ASP A 21 6.32 -10.67 -8.07
N ASP A 22 7.08 -11.46 -7.32
CA ASP A 22 6.60 -12.70 -6.73
C ASP A 22 5.44 -12.43 -5.77
N GLU A 23 5.54 -11.38 -4.99
CA GLU A 23 4.48 -11.01 -4.07
C GLU A 23 3.22 -10.58 -4.81
N TYR A 24 3.35 -9.80 -5.88
CA TYR A 24 2.22 -9.39 -6.72
C TYR A 24 1.46 -10.61 -7.28
N ALA A 25 2.20 -11.63 -7.71
CA ALA A 25 1.62 -12.83 -8.32
C ALA A 25 0.83 -13.71 -7.32
N ARG A 26 0.99 -13.48 -6.01
CA ARG A 26 0.30 -14.28 -4.98
C ARG A 26 -1.18 -13.99 -4.86
N TYR A 27 -1.64 -12.82 -5.33
CA TYR A 27 -2.98 -12.32 -5.03
C TYR A 27 -3.84 -12.23 -6.28
N GLU A 28 -5.13 -12.47 -6.13
CA GLU A 28 -6.10 -12.32 -7.21
C GLU A 28 -6.26 -10.84 -7.60
N ARG A 29 -6.21 -9.97 -6.60
CA ARG A 29 -6.38 -8.52 -6.80
C ARG A 29 -5.39 -7.80 -5.90
N VAL A 30 -4.69 -6.83 -6.47
CA VAL A 30 -3.79 -5.97 -5.71
C VAL A 30 -4.29 -4.54 -5.81
N GLN A 31 -4.50 -3.94 -4.65
CA GLN A 31 -4.98 -2.57 -4.50
C GLN A 31 -3.87 -1.69 -3.96
N ILE A 32 -3.95 -0.41 -4.27
CA ILE A 32 -3.13 0.61 -3.60
C ILE A 32 -4.03 1.75 -3.12
N SER A 33 -3.65 2.35 -2.01
CA SER A 33 -4.29 3.56 -1.52
C SER A 33 -4.03 4.73 -2.46
N ARG A 34 -4.98 5.66 -2.53
CA ARG A 34 -4.74 6.92 -3.26
C ARG A 34 -3.47 7.61 -2.76
N ILE A 35 -3.15 7.50 -1.47
CA ILE A 35 -1.94 8.13 -0.94
C ILE A 35 -0.66 7.45 -1.47
N THR A 36 -0.67 6.13 -1.64
CA THR A 36 0.44 5.41 -2.27
C THR A 36 0.65 5.90 -3.70
N TRP A 37 -0.44 6.04 -4.46
CA TRP A 37 -0.40 6.60 -5.82
C TRP A 37 0.28 7.97 -5.83
N MET A 38 -0.09 8.84 -4.87
CA MET A 38 0.52 10.17 -4.74
C MET A 38 2.01 10.07 -4.41
N GLU A 39 2.38 9.25 -3.44
CA GLU A 39 3.76 9.12 -3.00
C GLU A 39 4.68 8.61 -4.12
N VAL A 40 4.21 7.64 -4.89
CA VAL A 40 4.97 7.11 -6.02
C VAL A 40 5.17 8.20 -7.09
N LEU A 41 4.12 8.93 -7.43
CA LEU A 41 4.20 9.97 -8.46
C LEU A 41 5.00 11.19 -8.03
N VAL A 42 4.96 11.54 -6.74
CA VAL A 42 5.80 12.63 -6.20
C VAL A 42 7.29 12.31 -6.36
N GLY A 43 7.65 11.04 -6.23
CA GLY A 43 9.04 10.60 -6.42
C GLY A 43 9.47 10.53 -7.89
N ALA A 44 8.57 10.70 -8.84
CA ALA A 44 8.84 10.63 -10.27
C ALA A 44 9.04 12.04 -10.85
N GLN A 45 9.43 12.08 -12.11
CA GLN A 45 9.47 13.34 -12.86
C GLN A 45 8.05 13.82 -13.18
N ASP A 46 7.90 15.13 -13.38
CA ASP A 46 6.62 15.72 -13.77
C ASP A 46 6.05 15.05 -15.01
N ASP A 47 4.74 14.81 -15.00
CA ASP A 47 3.99 14.24 -16.12
C ASP A 47 4.51 12.89 -16.63
N ASP A 48 4.95 12.02 -15.69
CA ASP A 48 5.33 10.65 -16.05
C ASP A 48 4.09 9.82 -16.38
N VAL A 49 3.65 9.92 -17.64
CA VAL A 49 2.45 9.25 -18.15
C VAL A 49 2.62 7.72 -18.08
N GLN A 50 3.83 7.23 -18.35
CA GLN A 50 4.09 5.79 -18.33
C GLN A 50 3.94 5.21 -16.92
N LEU A 51 4.42 5.92 -15.91
CA LEU A 51 4.29 5.49 -14.52
C LEU A 51 2.83 5.51 -14.08
N ARG A 52 2.08 6.55 -14.43
CA ARG A 52 0.64 6.61 -14.13
C ARG A 52 -0.11 5.44 -14.78
N ASP A 53 0.15 5.18 -16.05
CA ASP A 53 -0.47 4.06 -16.77
C ASP A 53 -0.12 2.73 -16.11
N PHE A 54 1.13 2.56 -15.69
CA PHE A 54 1.56 1.35 -14.97
C PHE A 54 0.74 1.15 -13.70
N LEU A 55 0.62 2.19 -12.88
CA LEU A 55 -0.13 2.10 -11.62
C LEU A 55 -1.61 1.80 -11.87
N GLU A 56 -2.21 2.49 -12.82
CA GLU A 56 -3.65 2.35 -13.12
C GLU A 56 -3.99 1.04 -13.83
N THR A 57 -3.02 0.45 -14.53
CA THR A 57 -3.21 -0.82 -15.22
C THR A 57 -3.07 -2.02 -14.28
N HIS A 58 -2.09 -1.98 -13.38
CA HIS A 58 -1.73 -3.14 -12.57
C HIS A 58 -2.36 -3.15 -11.18
N PHE A 59 -2.89 -2.04 -10.71
CA PHE A 59 -3.45 -1.92 -9.37
C PHE A 59 -4.84 -1.30 -9.40
N GLU A 60 -5.69 -1.73 -8.48
CA GLU A 60 -6.93 -1.03 -8.19
C GLU A 60 -6.62 0.13 -7.25
N ILE A 61 -6.91 1.35 -7.67
CA ILE A 61 -6.62 2.54 -6.85
C ILE A 61 -7.84 2.84 -6.01
N ILE A 62 -7.69 2.71 -4.70
CA ILE A 62 -8.79 2.86 -3.75
C ILE A 62 -8.84 4.31 -3.28
N PRO A 63 -9.97 4.98 -3.47
CA PRO A 63 -10.10 6.38 -3.07
C PRO A 63 -10.06 6.54 -1.55
N LEU A 64 -9.61 7.72 -1.11
CA LEU A 64 -9.68 8.11 0.29
C LEU A 64 -11.10 8.65 0.55
N ASP A 65 -12.03 7.73 0.73
CA ASP A 65 -13.41 8.08 1.03
C ASP A 65 -13.64 8.23 2.54
N LEU A 66 -14.89 8.52 2.94
CA LEU A 66 -15.20 8.76 4.35
C LEU A 66 -14.91 7.53 5.21
N ALA A 67 -15.23 6.33 4.73
CA ALA A 67 -15.01 5.10 5.50
C ALA A 67 -13.51 4.88 5.76
N VAL A 68 -12.68 5.08 4.75
CA VAL A 68 -11.22 5.00 4.88
C VAL A 68 -10.73 6.07 5.85
N ALA A 69 -11.19 7.30 5.71
CA ALA A 69 -10.78 8.42 6.57
C ALA A 69 -11.12 8.18 8.03
N GLU A 70 -12.34 7.74 8.32
CA GLU A 70 -12.75 7.45 9.70
C GLU A 70 -11.93 6.32 10.31
N THR A 71 -11.68 5.26 9.53
CA THR A 71 -10.86 4.13 9.98
C THR A 71 -9.42 4.58 10.24
N ALA A 72 -8.87 5.42 9.38
CA ALA A 72 -7.51 5.97 9.56
C ALA A 72 -7.40 6.78 10.84
N VAL A 73 -8.41 7.59 11.18
CA VAL A 73 -8.42 8.36 12.42
C VAL A 73 -8.40 7.42 13.63
N ARG A 74 -9.20 6.36 13.62
CA ARG A 74 -9.22 5.37 14.70
C ARG A 74 -7.87 4.67 14.86
N LEU A 75 -7.25 4.27 13.74
CA LEU A 75 -5.94 3.62 13.76
C LEU A 75 -4.85 4.56 14.28
N TRP A 76 -4.88 5.81 13.84
CA TRP A 76 -3.93 6.82 14.31
C TRP A 76 -4.01 7.00 15.83
N ARG A 77 -5.22 7.08 16.36
CA ARG A 77 -5.43 7.22 17.81
C ARG A 77 -4.99 5.99 18.58
N ALA A 78 -5.27 4.81 18.05
CA ALA A 78 -4.96 3.56 18.74
C ALA A 78 -3.47 3.22 18.74
N HIS A 79 -2.77 3.53 17.67
CA HIS A 79 -1.40 3.07 17.45
C HIS A 79 -0.37 4.20 17.36
N HIS A 80 -0.79 5.47 17.38
CA HIS A 80 0.10 6.64 17.30
C HIS A 80 1.04 6.60 16.09
N MET A 81 0.53 6.08 14.99
CA MET A 81 1.31 5.95 13.76
C MET A 81 1.22 7.22 12.91
N ARG A 82 2.08 7.33 11.90
CA ARG A 82 2.03 8.45 10.97
C ARG A 82 0.72 8.39 10.18
N LEU A 83 0.15 9.57 9.87
CA LEU A 83 -1.14 9.63 9.19
C LEU A 83 -1.14 8.92 7.82
N PRO A 84 -0.12 9.08 6.94
CA PRO A 84 -0.09 8.31 5.70
C PRO A 84 -0.15 6.80 5.92
N ASP A 85 0.56 6.27 6.90
CA ASP A 85 0.54 4.84 7.23
C ASP A 85 -0.83 4.40 7.74
N ALA A 86 -1.48 5.23 8.55
CA ALA A 86 -2.84 4.95 9.02
C ALA A 86 -3.83 4.89 7.86
N ILE A 87 -3.69 5.76 6.87
CA ILE A 87 -4.55 5.77 5.67
C ILE A 87 -4.33 4.50 4.84
N ILE A 88 -3.09 4.08 4.65
CA ILE A 88 -2.76 2.87 3.89
C ILE A 88 -3.35 1.64 4.59
N TRP A 89 -3.17 1.52 5.90
CA TRP A 89 -3.73 0.41 6.66
C TRP A 89 -5.26 0.44 6.67
N ALA A 90 -5.85 1.62 6.82
CA ALA A 90 -7.30 1.79 6.75
C ALA A 90 -7.86 1.33 5.40
N THR A 91 -7.15 1.60 4.32
CA THR A 91 -7.52 1.13 2.99
C THR A 91 -7.62 -0.39 2.96
N ALA A 92 -6.64 -1.08 3.54
CA ALA A 92 -6.66 -2.53 3.63
C ALA A 92 -7.83 -3.04 4.48
N GLN A 93 -8.04 -2.46 5.66
CA GLN A 93 -9.10 -2.91 6.57
C GLN A 93 -10.50 -2.73 5.97
N THR A 94 -10.76 -1.60 5.34
CA THR A 94 -12.08 -1.32 4.75
C THR A 94 -12.38 -2.18 3.52
N ASN A 95 -11.36 -2.77 2.92
CA ASN A 95 -11.51 -3.63 1.73
C ASN A 95 -11.31 -5.12 2.05
N ASN A 96 -11.20 -5.48 3.32
CA ASN A 96 -10.93 -6.86 3.75
C ASN A 96 -9.70 -7.44 3.06
N ALA A 97 -8.67 -6.61 2.91
CA ALA A 97 -7.43 -6.96 2.25
C ALA A 97 -6.31 -7.11 3.27
N VAL A 98 -5.31 -7.91 2.94
CA VAL A 98 -4.06 -7.93 3.72
C VAL A 98 -3.20 -6.75 3.31
N LEU A 99 -2.60 -6.08 4.28
CA LEU A 99 -1.62 -5.03 4.01
C LEU A 99 -0.25 -5.67 3.86
N VAL A 100 0.38 -5.45 2.73
CA VAL A 100 1.71 -5.97 2.43
C VAL A 100 2.70 -4.80 2.49
N SER A 101 3.60 -4.85 3.45
CA SER A 101 4.60 -3.79 3.68
C SER A 101 5.92 -4.40 4.10
N ARG A 102 7.01 -3.78 3.67
CA ARG A 102 8.35 -4.13 4.10
C ARG A 102 8.78 -3.38 5.37
N ASN A 103 7.94 -2.46 5.82
CA ASN A 103 8.23 -1.58 6.96
C ASN A 103 7.68 -2.19 8.25
N ASP A 104 8.46 -3.08 8.87
CA ASP A 104 8.08 -3.76 10.11
C ASP A 104 8.24 -2.87 11.35
N LYS A 105 8.77 -1.68 11.22
CA LYS A 105 8.85 -0.70 12.31
C LYS A 105 7.53 0.02 12.52
N ASP A 106 6.86 0.39 11.43
CA ASP A 106 5.60 1.11 11.48
C ASP A 106 4.39 0.17 11.46
N PHE A 107 4.54 -1.03 10.85
CA PHE A 107 3.50 -2.04 10.80
C PHE A 107 4.00 -3.31 11.48
N ASN A 108 3.51 -3.56 12.70
CA ASN A 108 3.89 -4.75 13.44
C ASN A 108 3.35 -6.00 12.71
N PRO A 109 4.21 -6.94 12.30
CA PRO A 109 3.75 -8.14 11.60
C PRO A 109 2.86 -9.06 12.44
N ASP A 110 2.83 -8.87 13.77
CA ASP A 110 1.92 -9.60 14.65
C ASP A 110 0.51 -9.02 14.65
N TRP A 111 0.29 -7.84 14.09
CA TRP A 111 -1.06 -7.29 13.95
C TRP A 111 -1.82 -8.04 12.87
N ASP A 112 -3.12 -8.25 13.10
CA ASP A 112 -3.98 -8.92 12.13
C ASP A 112 -4.00 -8.18 10.80
N GLY A 113 -3.83 -8.95 9.73
CA GLY A 113 -3.90 -8.40 8.38
C GLY A 113 -2.65 -7.69 7.89
N ILE A 114 -1.54 -7.80 8.63
CA ILE A 114 -0.24 -7.27 8.19
C ILE A 114 0.65 -8.42 7.72
N ARG A 115 1.28 -8.24 6.57
CA ARG A 115 2.26 -9.19 6.04
C ARG A 115 3.54 -8.45 5.65
N VAL A 116 4.65 -8.90 6.18
CA VAL A 116 5.99 -8.45 5.77
C VAL A 116 6.60 -9.56 4.92
N PRO A 117 6.60 -9.40 3.57
CA PRO A 117 6.88 -10.54 2.68
C PRO A 117 8.37 -10.87 2.56
N PHE A 118 9.23 -9.87 2.72
CA PHE A 118 10.68 -10.03 2.60
C PHE A 118 11.39 -8.86 3.27
N LYS A 119 12.67 -9.07 3.54
CA LYS A 119 13.56 -8.01 4.08
C LYS A 119 14.70 -7.78 3.11
N ILE A 120 15.15 -6.55 3.07
CA ILE A 120 16.30 -6.17 2.25
C ILE A 120 17.50 -5.94 3.14
#